data_33a6db8b306f71aff3725bac6737a761
#
_entry.id   33a6db8b306f71aff3725bac6737a761
#
_cell.length_a   1.000
_cell.length_b   1.000
_cell.length_c   1.000
_cell.angle_alpha   90.00
_cell.angle_beta   90.00
_cell.angle_gamma   90.00
#
_symmetry.space_group_name_H-M   'P 1'
#
loop_
_entity.id
_entity.type
_entity.pdbx_description
1 polymer ?
#
loop_
_entity_poly.entity_id
_entity_poly.type
_entity_poly.pdbx_seq_one_letter_code
_entity_poly.pdbx_strand_id
1 'polypeptide(L)'
;MDKVEVAEHRYAVATHALMTVMLIGVFSNLAIFAITAFTDLSSTGQTYWTVLVCLLEFIFLFGVIGFSMDISMYIKDLADDTSHWAKAARSQPMIVTVLIFAVVIIGMAVFQVLFIHL
;
A
#
# COMPACT_ATOMS: atom_id res chain seq x y z
N MET A 1 -1.86 -14.45 27.80
CA MET A 1 -0.96 -14.01 26.69
C MET A 1 -0.18 -12.82 27.19
N ASP A 2 1.14 -12.86 27.18
CA ASP A 2 1.96 -11.73 27.62
C ASP A 2 2.04 -10.63 26.54
N LYS A 3 2.65 -9.51 26.91
CA LYS A 3 2.76 -8.35 26.02
C LYS A 3 3.48 -8.67 24.70
N VAL A 4 4.53 -9.50 24.77
CA VAL A 4 5.32 -9.87 23.60
C VAL A 4 4.50 -10.76 22.65
N GLU A 5 3.79 -11.74 23.19
CA GLU A 5 2.91 -12.63 22.38
C GLU A 5 1.81 -11.85 21.69
N VAL A 6 1.19 -10.89 22.38
CA VAL A 6 0.17 -10.02 21.79
C VAL A 6 0.77 -9.17 20.66
N ALA A 7 1.96 -8.59 20.88
CA ALA A 7 2.62 -7.78 19.87
C ALA A 7 3.02 -8.61 18.64
N GLU A 8 3.52 -9.82 18.84
CA GLU A 8 3.85 -10.77 17.75
C GLU A 8 2.62 -11.08 16.90
N HIS A 9 1.51 -11.40 17.57
CA HIS A 9 0.25 -11.72 16.88
C HIS A 9 -0.24 -10.53 16.06
N ARG A 10 -0.24 -9.34 16.65
CA ARG A 10 -0.67 -8.10 15.96
C ARG A 10 0.24 -7.76 14.78
N TYR A 11 1.55 -7.94 14.95
CA TYR A 11 2.51 -7.75 13.87
C TYR A 11 2.20 -8.68 12.69
N ALA A 12 1.96 -9.96 12.96
CA ALA A 12 1.62 -10.93 11.92
C ALA A 12 0.32 -10.55 11.21
N VAL A 13 -0.73 -10.18 11.96
CA VAL A 13 -2.02 -9.76 11.39
C VAL A 13 -1.85 -8.51 10.53
N ALA A 14 -1.13 -7.50 11.02
CA ALA A 14 -0.90 -6.26 10.28
C ALA A 14 -0.09 -6.49 9.01
N THR A 15 0.91 -7.38 9.06
CA THR A 15 1.71 -7.74 7.89
C THR A 15 0.86 -8.45 6.84
N HIS A 16 0.02 -9.38 7.23
CA HIS A 16 -0.93 -10.04 6.32
C HIS A 16 -1.90 -9.04 5.69
N ALA A 17 -2.43 -8.11 6.49
CA ALA A 17 -3.32 -7.06 5.99
C ALA A 17 -2.64 -6.18 4.96
N LEU A 18 -1.40 -5.77 5.21
CA LEU A 18 -0.60 -4.97 4.27
C LEU A 18 -0.36 -5.73 2.98
N MET A 19 0.04 -7.00 3.05
CA MET A 19 0.25 -7.84 1.86
C MET A 19 -1.04 -7.99 1.05
N THR A 20 -2.16 -8.18 1.71
CA THR A 20 -3.47 -8.30 1.04
C THR A 20 -3.82 -6.99 0.32
N VAL A 21 -3.64 -5.85 0.97
CA VAL A 21 -3.89 -4.54 0.35
C VAL A 21 -2.97 -4.32 -0.86
N MET A 22 -1.70 -4.70 -0.75
CA MET A 22 -0.75 -4.59 -1.86
C MET A 22 -1.14 -5.46 -3.04
N LEU A 23 -1.56 -6.70 -2.80
CA LEU A 23 -2.03 -7.59 -3.87
C LEU A 23 -3.28 -7.05 -4.55
N ILE A 24 -4.26 -6.59 -3.77
CA ILE A 24 -5.47 -5.96 -4.32
C ILE A 24 -5.09 -4.73 -5.15
N GLY A 25 -4.16 -3.92 -4.66
CA GLY A 25 -3.68 -2.74 -5.39
C GLY A 25 -3.01 -3.10 -6.72
N VAL A 26 -2.15 -4.12 -6.74
CA VAL A 26 -1.50 -4.58 -7.97
C VAL A 26 -2.52 -5.08 -8.98
N PHE A 27 -3.44 -5.96 -8.57
CA PHE A 27 -4.47 -6.48 -9.47
C PHE A 27 -5.41 -5.37 -9.96
N SER A 28 -5.78 -4.43 -9.10
CA SER A 28 -6.61 -3.28 -9.48
C SER A 28 -5.91 -2.41 -10.51
N ASN A 29 -4.62 -2.16 -10.35
CA ASN A 29 -3.83 -1.40 -11.32
C ASN A 29 -3.72 -2.11 -12.66
N LEU A 30 -3.51 -3.42 -12.66
CA LEU A 30 -3.50 -4.20 -13.90
C LEU A 30 -4.86 -4.14 -14.61
N ALA A 31 -5.96 -4.24 -13.86
CA ALA A 31 -7.30 -4.12 -14.41
C ALA A 31 -7.54 -2.72 -15.00
N ILE A 32 -7.12 -1.67 -14.31
CA ILE A 32 -7.23 -0.29 -14.78
C ILE A 32 -6.48 -0.11 -16.10
N PHE A 33 -5.24 -0.61 -16.20
CA PHE A 33 -4.47 -0.55 -17.44
C PHE A 33 -5.15 -1.30 -18.56
N ALA A 34 -5.66 -2.50 -18.31
CA ALA A 34 -6.36 -3.30 -19.32
C ALA A 34 -7.62 -2.59 -19.81
N ILE A 35 -8.44 -2.08 -18.90
CA ILE A 35 -9.67 -1.36 -19.27
C ILE A 35 -9.32 -0.11 -20.08
N THR A 36 -8.33 0.66 -19.66
CA THR A 36 -7.90 1.87 -20.36
C THR A 36 -7.38 1.54 -21.76
N ALA A 37 -6.61 0.45 -21.90
CA ALA A 37 -6.01 0.06 -23.17
C ALA A 37 -7.04 -0.44 -24.19
N PHE A 38 -8.11 -1.08 -23.72
CA PHE A 38 -9.07 -1.76 -24.58
C PHE A 38 -10.43 -1.06 -24.70
N THR A 39 -10.56 0.14 -24.12
CA THR A 39 -11.81 0.89 -24.16
C THR A 39 -11.57 2.26 -24.80
N ASP A 40 -12.40 2.61 -25.79
CA ASP A 40 -12.40 3.94 -26.35
C ASP A 40 -13.23 4.85 -25.46
N LEU A 41 -12.53 5.78 -24.79
CA LEU A 41 -13.17 6.74 -23.88
C LEU A 41 -13.42 8.06 -24.60
N SER A 42 -14.67 8.57 -24.50
CA SER A 42 -14.98 9.92 -24.89
C SER A 42 -14.25 10.93 -23.97
N SER A 43 -14.20 12.18 -24.37
CA SER A 43 -13.61 13.24 -23.55
C SER A 43 -14.21 13.29 -22.14
N THR A 44 -15.54 13.17 -22.02
CA THR A 44 -16.23 13.10 -20.72
C THR A 44 -15.88 11.82 -19.97
N GLY A 45 -15.82 10.69 -20.67
CA GLY A 45 -15.44 9.40 -20.10
C GLY A 45 -14.03 9.42 -19.54
N GLN A 46 -13.08 10.05 -20.23
CA GLN A 46 -11.72 10.23 -19.75
C GLN A 46 -11.66 11.00 -18.42
N THR A 47 -12.47 12.04 -18.30
CA THR A 47 -12.54 12.84 -17.06
C THR A 47 -13.06 12.00 -15.90
N TYR A 48 -14.17 11.29 -16.07
CA TYR A 48 -14.72 10.42 -15.02
C TYR A 48 -13.77 9.30 -14.66
N TRP A 49 -13.14 8.68 -15.65
CA TRP A 49 -12.20 7.59 -15.43
C TRP A 49 -10.96 8.06 -14.67
N THR A 50 -10.45 9.26 -15.01
CA THR A 50 -9.35 9.89 -14.28
C THR A 50 -9.68 10.13 -12.81
N VAL A 51 -10.86 10.66 -12.51
CA VAL A 51 -11.30 10.89 -11.13
C VAL A 51 -11.39 9.56 -10.38
N LEU A 52 -11.98 8.53 -10.98
CA LEU A 52 -12.10 7.23 -10.36
C LEU A 52 -10.73 6.61 -10.07
N VAL A 53 -9.81 6.65 -11.02
CA VAL A 53 -8.45 6.15 -10.86
C VAL A 53 -7.73 6.87 -9.73
N CYS A 54 -7.81 8.19 -9.68
CA CYS A 54 -7.19 8.98 -8.62
C CYS A 54 -7.76 8.63 -7.25
N LEU A 55 -9.07 8.43 -7.13
CA LEU A 55 -9.72 8.01 -5.88
C LEU A 55 -9.25 6.62 -5.45
N LEU A 56 -9.18 5.66 -6.36
CA LEU A 56 -8.72 4.30 -6.07
C LEU A 56 -7.25 4.30 -5.61
N GLU A 57 -6.39 5.04 -6.28
CA GLU A 57 -4.99 5.15 -5.89
C GLU A 57 -4.83 5.86 -4.54
N PHE A 58 -5.65 6.86 -4.26
CA PHE A 58 -5.66 7.53 -2.95
C PHE A 58 -6.05 6.56 -1.83
N ILE A 59 -7.09 5.76 -2.04
CA ILE A 59 -7.54 4.76 -1.06
C ILE A 59 -6.43 3.72 -0.85
N PHE A 60 -5.80 3.26 -1.92
CA PHE A 60 -4.69 2.33 -1.85
C PHE A 60 -3.52 2.90 -1.06
N LEU A 61 -3.11 4.12 -1.35
CA LEU A 61 -2.03 4.81 -0.64
C LEU A 61 -2.36 4.95 0.85
N PHE A 62 -3.57 5.34 1.17
CA PHE A 62 -4.03 5.52 2.54
C PHE A 62 -3.98 4.19 3.31
N GLY A 63 -4.40 3.10 2.68
CA GLY A 63 -4.33 1.76 3.26
C GLY A 63 -2.90 1.31 3.53
N VAL A 64 -2.00 1.51 2.58
CA VAL A 64 -0.59 1.15 2.73
C VAL A 64 0.06 1.94 3.87
N ILE A 65 -0.18 3.25 3.94
CA ILE A 65 0.36 4.10 5.01
C ILE A 65 -0.20 3.66 6.36
N GLY A 66 -1.52 3.43 6.47
CA GLY A 66 -2.17 3.06 7.72
C GLY A 66 -1.63 1.74 8.27
N PHE A 67 -1.55 0.69 7.46
CA PHE A 67 -1.02 -0.60 7.90
C PHE A 67 0.47 -0.54 8.21
N SER A 68 1.23 0.26 7.47
CA SER A 68 2.66 0.45 7.74
C SER A 68 2.89 1.15 9.09
N MET A 69 2.06 2.12 9.44
CA MET A 69 2.09 2.77 10.75
C MET A 69 1.76 1.79 11.87
N ASP A 70 0.74 0.95 11.68
CA ASP A 70 0.38 -0.09 12.65
C ASP A 70 1.55 -1.05 12.88
N ILE A 71 2.19 -1.52 11.81
CA ILE A 71 3.37 -2.38 11.91
C ILE A 71 4.49 -1.68 12.70
N SER A 72 4.72 -0.40 12.44
CA SER A 72 5.74 0.37 13.15
C SER A 72 5.45 0.45 14.65
N MET A 73 4.18 0.64 15.05
CA MET A 73 3.79 0.66 16.46
C MET A 73 3.99 -0.70 17.12
N TYR A 74 3.62 -1.78 16.46
CA TYR A 74 3.80 -3.14 17.00
C TYR A 74 5.29 -3.50 17.14
N ILE A 75 6.13 -3.05 16.23
CA ILE A 75 7.59 -3.21 16.35
C ILE A 75 8.13 -2.52 17.61
N LYS A 76 7.62 -1.34 17.95
CA LYS A 76 8.00 -0.65 19.18
C LYS A 76 7.62 -1.45 20.43
N ASP A 77 6.48 -2.15 20.39
CA ASP A 77 6.05 -3.01 21.49
C ASP A 77 6.90 -4.26 21.65
N LEU A 78 7.73 -4.59 20.64
CA LEU A 78 8.67 -5.70 20.65
C LEU A 78 10.09 -5.27 21.09
N ALA A 79 10.25 -4.09 21.68
CA ALA A 79 11.56 -3.54 22.00
C ALA A 79 12.37 -4.45 22.94
N ASP A 80 11.71 -5.20 23.82
CA ASP A 80 12.35 -6.11 24.76
C ASP A 80 12.56 -7.53 24.22
N ASP A 81 12.05 -7.83 23.05
CA ASP A 81 12.23 -9.13 22.40
C ASP A 81 13.65 -9.24 21.82
N THR A 82 14.38 -10.29 22.20
CA THR A 82 15.75 -10.52 21.76
C THR A 82 15.87 -11.51 20.60
N SER A 83 14.75 -11.99 20.07
CA SER A 83 14.77 -12.90 18.92
C SER A 83 15.38 -12.23 17.67
N HIS A 84 15.90 -13.04 16.76
CA HIS A 84 16.53 -12.54 15.53
C HIS A 84 15.52 -11.79 14.64
N TRP A 85 14.29 -12.31 14.55
CA TRP A 85 13.26 -11.67 13.73
C TRP A 85 12.85 -10.31 14.28
N ALA A 86 12.72 -10.18 15.61
CA ALA A 86 12.37 -8.90 16.24
C ALA A 86 13.48 -7.86 16.05
N LYS A 87 14.74 -8.28 16.15
CA LYS A 87 15.87 -7.41 15.87
C LYS A 87 15.89 -6.96 14.40
N ALA A 88 15.63 -7.87 13.48
CA ALA A 88 15.54 -7.56 12.05
C ALA A 88 14.40 -6.58 11.78
N ALA A 89 13.22 -6.80 12.38
CA ALA A 89 12.07 -5.93 12.23
C ALA A 89 12.37 -4.51 12.75
N ARG A 90 13.03 -4.39 13.92
CA ARG A 90 13.39 -3.09 14.49
C ARG A 90 14.45 -2.34 13.68
N SER A 91 15.29 -3.07 12.94
CA SER A 91 16.33 -2.45 12.12
C SER A 91 15.82 -1.85 10.82
N GLN A 92 14.58 -2.18 10.40
CA GLN A 92 14.01 -1.68 9.17
C GLN A 92 13.49 -0.25 9.35
N PRO A 93 13.93 0.71 8.53
CA PRO A 93 13.42 2.08 8.60
C PRO A 93 12.06 2.15 7.91
N MET A 94 10.98 1.98 8.69
CA MET A 94 9.61 1.98 8.15
C MET A 94 9.26 3.26 7.40
N ILE A 95 9.79 4.41 7.83
CA ILE A 95 9.54 5.67 7.12
C ILE A 95 10.08 5.64 5.69
N VAL A 96 11.24 5.02 5.46
CA VAL A 96 11.81 4.87 4.12
C VAL A 96 10.92 3.96 3.27
N THR A 97 10.45 2.86 3.85
CA THR A 97 9.54 1.93 3.17
C THR A 97 8.24 2.63 2.76
N VAL A 98 7.64 3.41 3.68
CA VAL A 98 6.41 4.17 3.40
C VAL A 98 6.66 5.20 2.28
N LEU A 99 7.79 5.90 2.31
CA LEU A 99 8.14 6.86 1.26
C LEU A 99 8.31 6.21 -0.10
N ILE A 100 8.94 5.03 -0.16
CA ILE A 100 9.10 4.27 -1.41
C ILE A 100 7.72 3.87 -1.95
N PHE A 101 6.84 3.32 -1.12
CA PHE A 101 5.50 2.95 -1.56
C PHE A 101 4.70 4.17 -2.02
N ALA A 102 4.79 5.29 -1.30
CA ALA A 102 4.10 6.52 -1.67
C ALA A 102 4.57 7.01 -3.05
N VAL A 103 5.87 7.02 -3.29
CA VAL A 103 6.42 7.44 -4.59
C VAL A 103 5.96 6.52 -5.71
N VAL A 104 5.98 5.20 -5.49
CA VAL A 104 5.53 4.23 -6.48
C VAL A 104 4.04 4.39 -6.79
N ILE A 105 3.20 4.53 -5.78
CA ILE A 105 1.75 4.67 -5.96
C ILE A 105 1.41 5.99 -6.66
N ILE A 106 2.02 7.08 -6.25
CA ILE A 106 1.83 8.39 -6.89
C ILE A 106 2.32 8.36 -8.34
N GLY A 107 3.49 7.77 -8.58
CA GLY A 107 4.03 7.59 -9.93
C GLY A 107 3.11 6.77 -10.81
N MET A 108 2.52 5.72 -10.25
CA MET A 108 1.55 4.87 -10.96
C MET A 108 0.27 5.65 -11.31
N ALA A 109 -0.23 6.47 -10.37
CA ALA A 109 -1.40 7.33 -10.61
C ALA A 109 -1.13 8.32 -11.74
N VAL A 110 0.03 8.98 -11.72
CA VAL A 110 0.43 9.93 -12.77
C VAL A 110 0.52 9.23 -14.11
N PHE A 111 1.17 8.07 -14.16
CA PHE A 111 1.31 7.29 -15.39
C PHE A 111 -0.05 6.87 -15.96
N GLN A 112 -0.97 6.44 -15.12
CA GLN A 112 -2.31 6.06 -15.53
C GLN A 112 -3.10 7.24 -16.08
N VAL A 113 -3.03 8.40 -15.44
CA VAL A 113 -3.69 9.62 -15.91
C VAL A 113 -3.16 10.03 -17.28
N LEU A 114 -1.84 10.01 -17.45
CA LEU A 114 -1.22 10.30 -18.75
C LEU A 114 -1.68 9.30 -19.81
N PHE A 115 -1.75 8.02 -19.46
CA PHE A 115 -2.18 6.96 -20.38
C PHE A 115 -3.64 7.12 -20.81
N ILE A 116 -4.53 7.53 -19.89
CA ILE A 116 -5.95 7.80 -20.19
C ILE A 116 -6.09 8.90 -21.26
N HIS A 117 -5.24 9.90 -21.22
CA HIS A 117 -5.33 11.07 -22.09
C HIS A 117 -4.44 11.00 -23.33
N LEU A 118 -3.79 9.87 -23.53
CA LEU A 118 -3.09 9.61 -24.81
C LEU A 118 -4.08 9.41 -25.98
#